data_6cc39d786df233338c145c7aa53ddb40
#
_entry.id   6cc39d786df233338c145c7aa53ddb40
#
_cell.length_a   1.000
_cell.length_b   1.000
_cell.length_c   1.000
_cell.angle_alpha   90.00
_cell.angle_beta   90.00
_cell.angle_gamma   90.00
#
_symmetry.space_group_name_H-M   'P 1'
#
loop_
_entity.id
_entity.type
_entity.pdbx_description
1 polymer ?
#
loop_
_entity_poly.entity_id
_entity_poly.type
_entity_poly.pdbx_seq_one_letter_code
_entity_poly.pdbx_strand_id
1 'polypeptide(L)'
;LSGFIDRMDEHRLALVRDAVALHRRVLTEQQELVPFWPARLPDFDGDWLVVGLRHPSFLPSEDDDPYDYIIVWRRGGTPSVNVPLSEDCHIEQIFPNPAVPEHAPDAKPWTVERMDPETVRLNAATSKQPSARIFAIRRA
;
A
#
# COMPACT_ATOMS: atom_id res chain seq x y z
N LEU A 1 -0.71 7.09 17.74
CA LEU A 1 -1.63 7.99 17.03
C LEU A 1 -1.60 9.35 17.71
N SER A 2 -1.09 10.34 17.02
CA SER A 2 -1.17 11.75 17.43
C SER A 2 -2.24 12.44 16.59
N GLY A 3 -3.08 13.22 17.19
CA GLY A 3 -4.13 13.98 16.53
C GLY A 3 -5.39 14.06 17.39
N PHE A 4 -6.30 14.90 16.97
CA PHE A 4 -7.58 15.10 17.67
C PHE A 4 -8.61 14.09 17.17
N ILE A 5 -8.53 12.85 17.66
CA ILE A 5 -9.47 11.75 17.31
C ILE A 5 -10.92 12.17 17.60
N ASP A 6 -11.14 12.93 18.66
CA ASP A 6 -12.42 13.50 19.06
C ASP A 6 -13.02 14.50 18.05
N ARG A 7 -12.22 14.98 17.11
CA ARG A 7 -12.64 15.91 16.05
C ARG A 7 -12.75 15.26 14.67
N MET A 8 -12.53 13.96 14.57
CA MET A 8 -12.69 13.23 13.32
C MET A 8 -14.16 12.94 13.07
N ASP A 9 -14.59 13.07 11.81
CA ASP A 9 -15.88 12.59 11.37
C ASP A 9 -15.92 11.04 11.34
N GLU A 10 -17.12 10.47 11.24
CA GLU A 10 -17.32 9.02 11.27
C GLU A 10 -16.55 8.29 10.16
N HIS A 11 -16.43 8.91 8.98
CA HIS A 11 -15.69 8.35 7.86
C HIS A 11 -14.19 8.22 8.19
N ARG A 12 -13.58 9.27 8.72
CA ARG A 12 -12.17 9.25 9.14
C ARG A 12 -11.92 8.29 10.28
N LEU A 13 -12.85 8.22 11.23
CA LEU A 13 -12.77 7.25 12.34
C LEU A 13 -12.84 5.80 11.82
N ALA A 14 -13.69 5.52 10.83
CA ALA A 14 -13.76 4.20 10.20
C ALA A 14 -12.43 3.85 9.53
N LEU A 15 -11.85 4.76 8.75
CA LEU A 15 -10.54 4.56 8.12
C LEU A 15 -9.43 4.29 9.15
N VAL A 16 -9.38 5.07 10.23
CA VAL A 16 -8.38 4.88 11.30
C VAL A 16 -8.55 3.51 11.98
N ARG A 17 -9.78 3.13 12.31
CA ARG A 17 -10.09 1.83 12.92
C ARG A 17 -9.63 0.68 12.04
N ASP A 18 -9.93 0.74 10.75
CA ASP A 18 -9.61 -0.33 9.82
C ASP A 18 -8.11 -0.36 9.48
N ALA A 19 -7.45 0.80 9.45
CA ALA A 19 -5.99 0.86 9.36
C ALA A 19 -5.30 0.22 10.57
N VAL A 20 -5.81 0.48 11.78
CA VAL A 20 -5.29 -0.16 13.01
C VAL A 20 -5.53 -1.67 13.00
N ALA A 21 -6.70 -2.11 12.54
CA ALA A 21 -7.01 -3.53 12.41
C ALA A 21 -6.08 -4.24 11.40
N LEU A 22 -5.87 -3.62 10.24
CA LEU A 22 -4.94 -4.12 9.24
C LEU A 22 -3.50 -4.19 9.79
N HIS A 23 -3.03 -3.13 10.45
CA HIS A 23 -1.70 -3.08 11.04
C HIS A 23 -1.50 -4.20 12.07
N ARG A 24 -2.47 -4.40 12.97
CA ARG A 24 -2.41 -5.48 13.96
C ARG A 24 -2.38 -6.85 13.30
N ARG A 25 -3.21 -7.09 12.30
CA ARG A 25 -3.23 -8.34 11.56
C ARG A 25 -1.87 -8.62 10.91
N VAL A 26 -1.33 -7.67 10.15
CA VAL A 26 -0.03 -7.81 9.48
C VAL A 26 1.10 -8.09 10.47
N LEU A 27 1.15 -7.35 11.59
CA LEU A 27 2.20 -7.57 12.59
C LEU A 27 2.02 -8.84 13.42
N THR A 28 0.79 -9.32 13.59
CA THR A 28 0.51 -10.53 14.40
C THR A 28 0.68 -11.79 13.57
N GLU A 29 0.21 -11.79 12.34
CA GLU A 29 0.24 -12.94 11.44
C GLU A 29 1.60 -13.14 10.78
N GLN A 30 2.36 -12.05 10.62
CA GLN A 30 3.67 -12.07 9.94
C GLN A 30 4.75 -11.40 10.82
N GLN A 31 5.12 -12.06 11.89
CA GLN A 31 5.97 -11.49 12.96
C GLN A 31 7.39 -11.08 12.56
N GLU A 32 7.87 -11.45 11.38
CA GLU A 32 9.26 -11.24 10.96
C GLU A 32 9.40 -10.41 9.69
N LEU A 33 8.46 -9.49 9.42
CA LEU A 33 8.54 -8.65 8.23
C LEU A 33 9.75 -7.71 8.28
N VAL A 34 10.51 -7.70 7.19
CA VAL A 34 11.68 -6.84 7.01
C VAL A 34 11.32 -5.68 6.08
N PRO A 35 11.58 -4.43 6.47
CA PRO A 35 11.34 -3.30 5.60
C PRO A 35 12.34 -3.28 4.43
N PHE A 36 11.85 -2.87 3.27
CA PHE A 36 12.68 -2.62 2.08
C PHE A 36 12.12 -1.44 1.28
N TRP A 37 12.90 -0.92 0.34
CA TRP A 37 12.52 0.25 -0.47
C TRP A 37 12.56 -0.13 -1.95
N PRO A 38 11.45 -0.63 -2.52
CA PRO A 38 11.43 -1.13 -3.89
C PRO A 38 11.75 -0.06 -4.93
N ALA A 39 11.35 1.19 -4.68
CA ALA A 39 11.60 2.32 -5.57
C ALA A 39 12.80 3.19 -5.15
N ARG A 40 13.78 2.62 -4.39
CA ARG A 40 14.89 3.32 -3.72
C ARG A 40 14.47 4.11 -2.47
N LEU A 41 15.47 4.52 -1.67
CA LEU A 41 15.26 5.44 -0.55
C LEU A 41 14.71 6.77 -1.08
N PRO A 42 13.63 7.28 -0.50
CA PRO A 42 13.04 8.54 -0.94
C PRO A 42 13.93 9.73 -0.56
N ASP A 43 13.98 10.70 -1.44
CA ASP A 43 14.53 12.02 -1.10
C ASP A 43 13.58 12.74 -0.13
N PHE A 44 14.13 13.64 0.69
CA PHE A 44 13.34 14.40 1.67
C PHE A 44 12.17 15.17 1.01
N ASP A 45 12.40 15.73 -0.17
CA ASP A 45 11.42 16.48 -0.96
C ASP A 45 10.74 15.66 -2.06
N GLY A 46 10.96 14.34 -2.09
CA GLY A 46 10.39 13.47 -3.13
C GLY A 46 8.86 13.44 -3.11
N ASP A 47 8.25 13.40 -4.28
CA ASP A 47 6.80 13.35 -4.46
C ASP A 47 6.19 12.04 -3.98
N TRP A 48 6.96 10.97 -4.06
CA TRP A 48 6.55 9.62 -3.75
C TRP A 48 7.45 8.96 -2.72
N LEU A 49 6.82 8.22 -1.82
CA LEU A 49 7.49 7.34 -0.87
C LEU A 49 6.89 5.95 -0.99
N VAL A 50 7.74 4.95 -1.24
CA VAL A 50 7.35 3.54 -1.34
C VAL A 50 8.15 2.75 -0.33
N VAL A 51 7.45 2.18 0.65
CA VAL A 51 8.04 1.26 1.65
C VAL A 51 7.40 -0.09 1.51
N GLY A 52 8.21 -1.12 1.37
CA GLY A 52 7.77 -2.50 1.37
C GLY A 52 8.03 -3.19 2.70
N LEU A 53 7.21 -4.19 2.99
CA LEU A 53 7.41 -5.14 4.07
C LEU A 53 7.48 -6.53 3.47
N ARG A 54 8.58 -7.23 3.69
CA ARG A 54 8.89 -8.54 3.11
C ARG A 54 9.09 -9.60 4.17
N HIS A 55 8.52 -10.77 3.94
CA HIS A 55 8.81 -11.92 4.77
C HIS A 55 10.25 -12.42 4.52
N PRO A 56 11.03 -12.69 5.56
CA PRO A 56 12.45 -13.08 5.42
C PRO A 56 12.66 -14.46 4.78
N SER A 57 11.67 -15.34 4.84
CA SER A 57 11.78 -16.63 4.17
C SER A 57 11.56 -16.49 2.68
N PHE A 58 12.59 -16.81 1.90
CA PHE A 58 12.55 -16.89 0.44
C PHE A 58 11.78 -18.11 -0.08
N LEU A 59 11.18 -18.90 0.81
CA LEU A 59 10.41 -20.07 0.44
C LEU A 59 8.96 -19.68 0.17
N PRO A 60 8.35 -20.15 -0.94
CA PRO A 60 6.93 -19.98 -1.16
C PRO A 60 6.18 -20.60 0.02
N SER A 61 5.31 -19.84 0.65
CA SER A 61 4.34 -20.41 1.56
C SER A 61 3.30 -21.17 0.73
N GLU A 62 2.87 -22.34 1.21
CA GLU A 62 1.80 -23.11 0.55
C GLU A 62 0.43 -22.45 0.74
N ASP A 63 0.36 -21.43 1.60
CA ASP A 63 -0.84 -20.66 1.88
C ASP A 63 -0.91 -19.41 0.97
N ASP A 64 -2.09 -19.04 0.57
CA ASP A 64 -2.45 -17.93 -0.34
C ASP A 64 -2.20 -16.54 0.27
N ASP A 65 -1.38 -16.44 1.30
CA ASP A 65 -1.10 -15.20 2.00
C ASP A 65 -0.18 -14.26 1.18
N PRO A 66 -0.43 -12.96 1.23
CA PRO A 66 0.40 -12.00 0.53
C PRO A 66 1.81 -12.03 1.11
N TYR A 67 2.79 -12.33 0.27
CA TYR A 67 4.20 -12.37 0.66
C TYR A 67 4.73 -11.07 1.17
N ASP A 68 4.36 -10.02 0.44
CA ASP A 68 4.88 -8.69 0.66
C ASP A 68 3.72 -7.69 0.69
N TYR A 69 3.96 -6.62 1.42
CA TYR A 69 3.12 -5.43 1.37
C TYR A 69 3.95 -4.27 0.88
N ILE A 70 3.34 -3.38 0.11
CA ILE A 70 3.91 -2.06 -0.13
C ILE A 70 2.95 -0.97 0.33
N ILE A 71 3.50 0.01 1.01
CA ILE A 71 2.80 1.20 1.45
C ILE A 71 3.33 2.36 0.61
N VAL A 72 2.43 3.02 -0.09
CA VAL A 72 2.78 4.04 -1.07
C VAL A 72 2.13 5.35 -0.68
N TRP A 73 2.94 6.38 -0.50
CA TRP A 73 2.48 7.75 -0.28
C TRP A 73 2.79 8.61 -1.49
N ARG A 74 1.79 9.35 -1.93
CA ARG A 74 1.94 10.45 -2.86
C ARG A 74 1.80 11.75 -2.09
N ARG A 75 2.87 12.53 -2.03
CA ARG A 75 2.88 13.86 -1.38
C ARG A 75 2.47 14.96 -2.33
N GLY A 76 2.76 14.82 -3.61
CA GLY A 76 2.48 15.80 -4.65
C GLY A 76 3.00 15.37 -6.01
N GLY A 77 3.21 16.34 -6.89
CA GLY A 77 3.92 16.21 -8.16
C GLY A 77 3.28 15.24 -9.15
N THR A 78 4.10 14.41 -9.79
CA THR A 78 3.66 13.49 -10.84
C THR A 78 2.56 12.55 -10.40
N PRO A 79 1.60 12.21 -11.28
CA PRO A 79 0.46 11.37 -10.90
C PRO A 79 0.82 9.89 -10.75
N SER A 80 2.01 9.46 -11.14
CA SER A 80 2.38 8.05 -11.16
C SER A 80 3.79 7.80 -10.66
N VAL A 81 4.02 6.57 -10.20
CA VAL A 81 5.33 6.04 -9.79
C VAL A 81 5.53 4.64 -10.37
N ASN A 82 6.75 4.36 -10.82
CA ASN A 82 7.15 3.02 -11.24
C ASN A 82 7.73 2.27 -10.04
N VAL A 83 7.27 1.03 -9.87
CA VAL A 83 7.72 0.16 -8.78
C VAL A 83 8.23 -1.14 -9.40
N PRO A 84 9.48 -1.56 -9.11
CA PRO A 84 9.97 -2.86 -9.51
C PRO A 84 9.09 -3.98 -8.93
N LEU A 85 8.58 -4.84 -9.80
CA LEU A 85 7.75 -5.96 -9.43
C LEU A 85 7.79 -7.02 -10.53
N SER A 86 8.22 -8.25 -10.17
CA SER A 86 8.28 -9.37 -11.10
C SER A 86 6.92 -9.68 -11.72
N GLU A 87 6.91 -10.19 -12.95
CA GLU A 87 5.72 -10.61 -13.66
C GLU A 87 4.96 -11.76 -12.96
N ASP A 88 5.70 -12.56 -12.18
CA ASP A 88 5.13 -13.64 -11.36
C ASP A 88 4.31 -13.13 -10.17
N CYS A 89 4.27 -11.82 -9.97
CA CYS A 89 3.60 -11.24 -8.84
C CYS A 89 2.29 -10.56 -9.24
N HIS A 90 1.25 -10.83 -8.47
CA HIS A 90 0.00 -10.10 -8.48
C HIS A 90 0.00 -9.02 -7.41
N ILE A 91 -0.52 -7.85 -7.75
CA ILE A 91 -0.60 -6.70 -6.84
C ILE A 91 -2.05 -6.24 -6.69
N GLU A 92 -2.51 -6.08 -5.45
CA GLU A 92 -3.88 -5.70 -5.13
C GLU A 92 -3.90 -4.58 -4.08
N GLN A 93 -4.72 -3.54 -4.31
CA GLN A 93 -4.96 -2.52 -3.29
C GLN A 93 -5.84 -3.10 -2.18
N ILE A 94 -5.31 -3.12 -0.95
CA ILE A 94 -6.02 -3.62 0.23
C ILE A 94 -6.45 -2.50 1.19
N PHE A 95 -5.84 -1.31 1.10
CA PHE A 95 -6.24 -0.18 1.94
C PHE A 95 -5.98 1.18 1.26
N PRO A 96 -6.91 2.17 1.36
CA PRO A 96 -8.29 1.95 1.76
C PRO A 96 -8.95 0.89 0.87
N ASN A 97 -9.81 0.05 1.44
CA ASN A 97 -10.41 -1.06 0.69
C ASN A 97 -11.56 -0.55 -0.18
N PRO A 98 -11.46 -0.67 -1.52
CA PRO A 98 -12.53 -0.20 -2.42
C PRO A 98 -13.86 -0.92 -2.26
N ALA A 99 -13.86 -2.13 -1.70
CA ALA A 99 -15.06 -2.90 -1.46
C ALA A 99 -15.81 -2.51 -0.17
N VAL A 100 -15.22 -1.63 0.65
CA VAL A 100 -15.83 -1.14 1.90
C VAL A 100 -16.46 0.23 1.64
N PRO A 101 -17.81 0.35 1.67
CA PRO A 101 -18.49 1.62 1.37
C PRO A 101 -18.06 2.77 2.29
N GLU A 102 -17.77 2.47 3.55
CA GLU A 102 -17.32 3.42 4.55
C GLU A 102 -15.96 4.04 4.23
N HIS A 103 -15.19 3.43 3.34
CA HIS A 103 -13.93 3.98 2.86
C HIS A 103 -14.09 4.98 1.69
N ALA A 104 -15.26 5.03 1.05
CA ALA A 104 -15.51 6.02 0.01
C ALA A 104 -15.61 7.46 0.59
N PRO A 105 -15.16 8.49 -0.12
CA PRO A 105 -14.60 8.48 -1.46
C PRO A 105 -13.09 8.19 -1.53
N ASP A 106 -12.41 8.04 -0.38
CA ASP A 106 -10.94 7.94 -0.33
C ASP A 106 -10.40 6.58 -0.81
N ALA A 107 -11.28 5.57 -0.88
CA ALA A 107 -10.94 4.23 -1.33
C ALA A 107 -10.82 4.07 -2.85
N LYS A 108 -10.99 5.14 -3.62
CA LYS A 108 -10.89 5.04 -5.08
C LYS A 108 -9.60 4.32 -5.48
N PRO A 109 -9.68 3.21 -6.22
CA PRO A 109 -8.50 2.43 -6.59
C PRO A 109 -7.53 3.25 -7.41
N TRP A 110 -6.24 3.09 -7.15
CA TRP A 110 -5.23 3.50 -8.11
C TRP A 110 -5.14 2.47 -9.22
N THR A 111 -4.90 2.92 -10.43
CA THR A 111 -4.69 1.99 -11.53
C THR A 111 -3.28 1.41 -11.48
N VAL A 112 -3.20 0.12 -11.76
CA VAL A 112 -1.94 -0.63 -11.86
C VAL A 112 -1.75 -1.04 -13.30
N GLU A 113 -0.63 -0.65 -13.89
CA GLU A 113 -0.28 -0.94 -15.27
C GLU A 113 1.06 -1.68 -15.31
N ARG A 114 1.10 -2.86 -15.95
CA ARG A 114 2.35 -3.57 -16.21
C ARG A 114 3.08 -2.87 -17.36
N MET A 115 4.27 -2.34 -17.08
CA MET A 115 5.09 -1.65 -18.05
C MET A 115 6.02 -2.59 -18.80
N ASP A 116 6.57 -3.55 -18.07
CA ASP A 116 7.48 -4.58 -18.55
C ASP A 116 7.48 -5.75 -17.54
N PRO A 117 8.18 -6.89 -17.79
CA PRO A 117 8.19 -8.04 -16.89
C PRO A 117 8.66 -7.75 -15.45
N GLU A 118 9.37 -6.67 -15.24
CA GLU A 118 9.96 -6.34 -13.92
C GLU A 118 9.43 -5.04 -13.33
N THR A 119 8.45 -4.36 -13.98
CA THR A 119 8.00 -3.03 -13.55
C THR A 119 6.50 -2.87 -13.66
N VAL A 120 5.88 -2.37 -12.59
CA VAL A 120 4.51 -1.86 -12.60
C VAL A 120 4.50 -0.35 -12.40
N ARG A 121 3.53 0.32 -13.01
CA ARG A 121 3.20 1.71 -12.76
C ARG A 121 1.95 1.81 -11.92
N LEU A 122 2.07 2.51 -10.79
CA LEU A 122 0.94 2.89 -9.95
C LEU A 122 0.52 4.31 -10.33
N ASN A 123 -0.74 4.51 -10.69
CA ASN A 123 -1.26 5.80 -11.12
C ASN A 123 -2.35 6.30 -10.17
N ALA A 124 -2.11 7.46 -9.57
CA ALA A 124 -2.96 8.15 -8.61
C ALA A 124 -3.59 9.44 -9.17
N ALA A 125 -3.70 9.57 -10.49
CA ALA A 125 -4.13 10.80 -11.15
C ALA A 125 -5.48 11.36 -10.64
N THR A 126 -6.37 10.47 -10.18
CA THR A 126 -7.71 10.85 -9.70
C THR A 126 -7.78 11.03 -8.19
N SER A 127 -6.68 10.81 -7.46
CA SER A 127 -6.65 10.97 -6.01
C SER A 127 -6.32 12.40 -5.61
N LYS A 128 -6.98 12.87 -4.54
CA LYS A 128 -6.57 14.11 -3.88
C LYS A 128 -5.18 13.94 -3.28
N GLN A 129 -4.46 15.03 -3.12
CA GLN A 129 -3.13 15.08 -2.53
C GLN A 129 -3.20 15.71 -1.12
N PRO A 130 -2.40 15.22 -0.17
CA PRO A 130 -1.65 13.97 -0.21
C PRO A 130 -2.56 12.74 -0.15
N SER A 131 -2.07 11.60 -0.63
CA SER A 131 -2.82 10.34 -0.58
C SER A 131 -1.90 9.16 -0.36
N ALA A 132 -2.44 8.08 0.23
CA ALA A 132 -1.70 6.85 0.49
C ALA A 132 -2.53 5.62 0.15
N ARG A 133 -1.84 4.54 -0.24
CA ARG A 133 -2.44 3.22 -0.48
C ARG A 133 -1.53 2.12 0.06
N ILE A 134 -2.15 1.04 0.49
CA ILE A 134 -1.45 -0.20 0.83
C ILE A 134 -1.86 -1.26 -0.18
N PHE A 135 -0.86 -1.91 -0.73
CA PHE A 135 -1.03 -3.01 -1.66
C PHE A 135 -0.47 -4.29 -1.04
N ALA A 136 -1.17 -5.39 -1.23
CA ALA A 136 -0.65 -6.73 -1.01
C ALA A 136 -0.05 -7.25 -2.31
N ILE A 137 1.09 -7.93 -2.20
CA ILE A 137 1.77 -8.58 -3.32
C ILE A 137 1.77 -10.06 -3.07
N ARG A 138 1.27 -10.82 -4.03
CA ARG A 138 1.23 -12.28 -4.01
C ARG A 138 2.00 -12.82 -5.19
N ARG A 139 2.71 -13.92 -4.99
CA ARG A 139 3.25 -14.67 -6.12
C ARG A 139 2.15 -15.47 -6.82
N ALA A 140 2.24 -15.51 -8.14
CA ALA A 140 1.37 -16.35 -8.94
C ALA A 140 1.71 -17.83 -8.77
#